data_16df539465ad6cb0413768863e904dfe
#
_entry.id   16df539465ad6cb0413768863e904dfe
#
_cell.length_a   1.000
_cell.length_b   1.000
_cell.length_c   1.000
_cell.angle_alpha   90.00
_cell.angle_beta   90.00
_cell.angle_gamma   90.00
#
_symmetry.space_group_name_H-M   'P 1'
#
loop_
_entity.id
_entity.type
_entity.pdbx_description
1 polymer ?
#
loop_
_entity_poly.entity_id
_entity_poly.type
_entity_poly.pdbx_seq_one_letter_code
_entity_poly.pdbx_strand_id
1 'polypeptide(L)'
;FRNKVESAAWRSLWDGVHFLANLIPSLLLGVAFANLFMGIPVDAQGVYHGSLLGLLNIYGLAGGVFFVCMFVLHGAIWLAVKSEGDLQTRALAAATFVWPIMLALLVVFLILTAFYTKLYDNYLAMPALFILPLLALAGLLGARCMLKHGKLWLAWGCSALFILGVTFFGVMGMFPGMIISSL
;
A
#
# COMPACT_ATOMS: atom_id res chain seq x y z
N PHE A 1 -26.37 -8.74 -5.31
CA PHE A 1 -26.60 -10.13 -4.84
C PHE A 1 -26.92 -10.19 -3.34
N ARG A 2 -26.24 -9.40 -2.46
CA ARG A 2 -26.43 -9.39 -1.00
C ARG A 2 -27.88 -9.25 -0.55
N ASN A 3 -28.66 -8.39 -1.21
CA ASN A 3 -30.05 -8.08 -0.86
C ASN A 3 -31.09 -8.90 -1.66
N LYS A 4 -30.69 -9.92 -2.44
CA LYS A 4 -31.63 -10.74 -3.22
C LYS A 4 -32.39 -11.76 -2.39
N VAL A 5 -31.87 -12.12 -1.21
CA VAL A 5 -32.50 -13.11 -0.30
C VAL A 5 -32.56 -12.49 1.10
N GLU A 6 -33.73 -12.62 1.73
CA GLU A 6 -33.98 -12.14 3.09
C GLU A 6 -33.47 -13.15 4.14
N SER A 7 -32.17 -13.48 4.09
CA SER A 7 -31.51 -14.38 5.03
C SER A 7 -30.28 -13.73 5.64
N ALA A 8 -30.14 -13.80 6.96
CA ALA A 8 -28.97 -13.28 7.66
C ALA A 8 -27.69 -14.03 7.25
N ALA A 9 -27.77 -15.36 7.08
CA ALA A 9 -26.65 -16.19 6.64
C ALA A 9 -26.20 -15.81 5.21
N TRP A 10 -27.14 -15.55 4.31
CA TRP A 10 -26.85 -15.09 2.94
C TRP A 10 -26.12 -13.73 2.94
N ARG A 11 -26.59 -12.79 3.74
CA ARG A 11 -25.94 -11.47 3.87
C ARG A 11 -24.52 -11.59 4.41
N SER A 12 -24.32 -12.39 5.47
CA SER A 12 -23.01 -12.63 6.07
C SER A 12 -22.05 -13.32 5.08
N LEU A 13 -22.53 -14.28 4.29
CA LEU A 13 -21.74 -14.93 3.24
C LEU A 13 -21.24 -13.89 2.22
N TRP A 14 -22.13 -13.03 1.72
CA TRP A 14 -21.76 -12.01 0.73
C TRP A 14 -20.84 -10.92 1.32
N ASP A 15 -21.00 -10.60 2.59
CA ASP A 15 -20.10 -9.67 3.29
C ASP A 15 -18.67 -10.26 3.36
N GLY A 16 -18.55 -11.55 3.67
CA GLY A 16 -17.28 -12.29 3.63
C GLY A 16 -16.68 -12.38 2.23
N VAL A 17 -17.49 -12.68 1.22
CA VAL A 17 -17.04 -12.72 -0.19
C VAL A 17 -16.52 -11.34 -0.63
N HIS A 18 -17.24 -10.26 -0.32
CA HIS A 18 -16.78 -8.92 -0.65
C HIS A 18 -15.48 -8.55 0.07
N PHE A 19 -15.36 -8.93 1.35
CA PHE A 19 -14.12 -8.70 2.10
C PHE A 19 -12.93 -9.40 1.44
N LEU A 20 -13.03 -10.70 1.13
CA LEU A 20 -11.96 -11.47 0.50
C LEU A 20 -11.66 -10.98 -0.93
N ALA A 21 -12.69 -10.63 -1.70
CA ALA A 21 -12.54 -10.11 -3.06
C ALA A 21 -11.80 -8.77 -3.13
N ASN A 22 -11.75 -8.01 -2.04
CA ASN A 22 -10.97 -6.77 -1.95
C ASN A 22 -9.61 -7.00 -1.27
N LEU A 23 -9.56 -7.86 -0.25
CA LEU A 23 -8.34 -8.13 0.50
C LEU A 23 -7.28 -8.83 -0.37
N ILE A 24 -7.69 -9.91 -1.07
CA ILE A 24 -6.75 -10.73 -1.84
C ILE A 24 -6.06 -9.93 -2.96
N PRO A 25 -6.76 -9.20 -3.83
CA PRO A 25 -6.11 -8.39 -4.85
C PRO A 25 -5.21 -7.30 -4.27
N SER A 26 -5.62 -6.65 -3.17
CA SER A 26 -4.82 -5.63 -2.50
C SER A 26 -3.51 -6.19 -1.96
N LEU A 27 -3.57 -7.36 -1.32
CA LEU A 27 -2.40 -8.08 -0.81
C LEU A 27 -1.48 -8.49 -1.95
N LEU A 28 -2.03 -9.16 -2.97
CA LEU A 28 -1.25 -9.68 -4.10
C LEU A 28 -0.60 -8.56 -4.92
N LEU A 29 -1.25 -7.41 -5.05
CA LEU A 29 -0.67 -6.25 -5.70
C LEU A 29 0.59 -5.77 -4.95
N GLY A 30 0.53 -5.66 -3.62
CA GLY A 30 1.70 -5.30 -2.81
C GLY A 30 2.80 -6.35 -2.87
N VAL A 31 2.45 -7.65 -2.87
CA VAL A 31 3.40 -8.76 -3.09
C VAL A 31 4.09 -8.62 -4.44
N ALA A 32 3.34 -8.32 -5.50
CA ALA A 32 3.88 -8.16 -6.84
C ALA A 32 4.88 -6.98 -6.90
N PHE A 33 4.52 -5.82 -6.39
CA PHE A 33 5.42 -4.66 -6.38
C PHE A 33 6.68 -4.89 -5.56
N ALA A 34 6.57 -5.51 -4.38
CA ALA A 34 7.74 -5.84 -3.57
C ALA A 34 8.69 -6.80 -4.30
N ASN A 35 8.17 -7.82 -4.97
CA ASN A 35 9.00 -8.73 -5.76
C ASN A 35 9.65 -8.05 -6.97
N LEU A 36 8.98 -7.08 -7.62
CA LEU A 36 9.61 -6.26 -8.67
C LEU A 36 10.78 -5.46 -8.12
N PHE A 37 10.67 -4.91 -6.90
CA PHE A 37 11.76 -4.19 -6.24
C PHE A 37 12.95 -5.09 -5.86
N MET A 38 12.67 -6.32 -5.43
CA MET A 38 13.68 -7.31 -5.08
C MET A 38 14.37 -7.90 -6.31
N GLY A 39 13.69 -7.88 -7.45
CA GLY A 39 14.07 -8.59 -8.66
C GLY A 39 13.40 -9.97 -8.71
N ILE A 40 13.02 -10.38 -9.91
CA ILE A 40 12.41 -11.69 -10.19
C ILE A 40 13.34 -12.53 -11.07
N PRO A 41 13.32 -13.88 -10.93
CA PRO A 41 14.21 -14.76 -11.71
C PRO A 41 13.72 -14.88 -13.16
N VAL A 42 14.10 -13.90 -13.98
CA VAL A 42 13.82 -13.84 -15.42
C VAL A 42 15.14 -13.92 -16.18
N ASP A 43 15.25 -14.83 -17.17
CA ASP A 43 16.41 -14.96 -18.02
C ASP A 43 16.50 -13.88 -19.11
N ALA A 44 17.57 -13.91 -19.89
CA ALA A 44 17.81 -12.97 -20.99
C ALA A 44 16.76 -13.10 -22.13
N GLN A 45 16.02 -14.19 -22.18
CA GLN A 45 14.93 -14.44 -23.12
C GLN A 45 13.57 -13.97 -22.60
N GLY A 46 13.51 -13.45 -21.34
CA GLY A 46 12.30 -13.00 -20.71
C GLY A 46 11.46 -14.12 -20.07
N VAL A 47 12.02 -15.33 -19.93
CA VAL A 47 11.32 -16.46 -19.30
C VAL A 47 11.48 -16.41 -17.79
N TYR A 48 10.37 -16.53 -17.08
CA TYR A 48 10.33 -16.57 -15.61
C TYR A 48 10.64 -17.99 -15.11
N HIS A 49 11.66 -18.15 -14.28
CA HIS A 49 12.10 -19.41 -13.70
C HIS A 49 11.69 -19.62 -12.23
N GLY A 50 10.86 -18.77 -11.68
CA GLY A 50 10.36 -18.89 -10.32
C GLY A 50 9.04 -19.65 -10.22
N SER A 51 8.50 -19.73 -9.00
CA SER A 51 7.14 -20.24 -8.72
C SER A 51 6.26 -19.13 -8.16
N LEU A 52 4.93 -19.28 -8.32
CA LEU A 52 3.97 -18.35 -7.71
C LEU A 52 4.10 -18.31 -6.19
N LEU A 53 4.36 -19.47 -5.56
CA LEU A 53 4.54 -19.54 -4.11
C LEU A 53 5.87 -18.88 -3.68
N GLY A 54 6.90 -18.87 -4.51
CA GLY A 54 8.17 -18.20 -4.27
C GLY A 54 8.02 -16.67 -4.16
N LEU A 55 6.98 -16.11 -4.78
CA LEU A 55 6.67 -14.68 -4.65
C LEU A 55 6.08 -14.31 -3.28
N LEU A 56 5.57 -15.30 -2.52
CA LEU A 56 5.06 -15.13 -1.15
C LEU A 56 6.20 -15.18 -0.12
N ASN A 57 7.34 -14.62 -0.45
CA ASN A 57 8.46 -14.47 0.47
C ASN A 57 8.20 -13.37 1.53
N ILE A 58 9.06 -13.27 2.52
CA ILE A 58 8.91 -12.33 3.66
C ILE A 58 8.78 -10.87 3.17
N TYR A 59 9.64 -10.46 2.23
CA TYR A 59 9.61 -9.09 1.69
C TYR A 59 8.35 -8.85 0.84
N GLY A 60 7.96 -9.83 0.02
CA GLY A 60 6.71 -9.81 -0.73
C GLY A 60 5.49 -9.66 0.17
N LEU A 61 5.40 -10.49 1.23
CA LEU A 61 4.29 -10.42 2.20
C LEU A 61 4.28 -9.09 2.96
N ALA A 62 5.46 -8.56 3.34
CA ALA A 62 5.54 -7.23 3.96
C ALA A 62 4.99 -6.13 3.03
N GLY A 63 5.33 -6.17 1.74
CA GLY A 63 4.74 -5.29 0.72
C GLY A 63 3.22 -5.47 0.58
N GLY A 64 2.75 -6.72 0.63
CA GLY A 64 1.32 -7.03 0.60
C GLY A 64 0.57 -6.40 1.76
N VAL A 65 1.03 -6.59 2.99
CA VAL A 65 0.42 -6.00 4.20
C VAL A 65 0.49 -4.47 4.16
N PHE A 66 1.62 -3.91 3.70
CA PHE A 66 1.77 -2.47 3.50
C PHE A 66 0.70 -1.91 2.56
N PHE A 67 0.47 -2.53 1.40
CA PHE A 67 -0.54 -2.10 0.44
C PHE A 67 -1.96 -2.21 0.99
N VAL A 68 -2.29 -3.31 1.67
CA VAL A 68 -3.60 -3.46 2.33
C VAL A 68 -3.84 -2.31 3.31
N CYS A 69 -2.90 -2.02 4.21
CA CYS A 69 -3.04 -0.94 5.18
C CYS A 69 -3.12 0.44 4.51
N MET A 70 -2.35 0.65 3.44
CA MET A 70 -2.38 1.89 2.66
C MET A 70 -3.76 2.12 2.02
N PHE A 71 -4.34 1.09 1.40
CA PHE A 71 -5.67 1.17 0.79
C PHE A 71 -6.78 1.33 1.83
N VAL A 72 -6.67 0.63 2.96
CA VAL A 72 -7.63 0.77 4.07
C VAL A 72 -7.59 2.19 4.64
N LEU A 73 -6.40 2.75 4.87
CA LEU A 73 -6.26 4.12 5.36
C LEU A 73 -6.85 5.14 4.38
N HIS A 74 -6.46 5.08 3.11
CA HIS A 74 -6.95 5.99 2.08
C HIS A 74 -8.46 5.87 1.86
N GLY A 75 -8.96 4.63 1.80
CA GLY A 75 -10.38 4.33 1.65
C GLY A 75 -11.21 4.77 2.85
N ALA A 76 -10.72 4.60 4.08
CA ALA A 76 -11.39 5.07 5.29
C ALA A 76 -11.50 6.61 5.31
N ILE A 77 -10.43 7.32 4.91
CA ILE A 77 -10.47 8.79 4.79
C ILE A 77 -11.46 9.21 3.71
N TRP A 78 -11.47 8.53 2.55
CA TRP A 78 -12.42 8.79 1.48
C TRP A 78 -13.88 8.58 1.93
N LEU A 79 -14.11 7.47 2.64
CA LEU A 79 -15.44 7.18 3.18
C LEU A 79 -15.89 8.26 4.17
N ALA A 80 -14.99 8.75 5.03
CA ALA A 80 -15.27 9.85 5.94
C ALA A 80 -15.59 11.17 5.21
N VAL A 81 -14.98 11.42 4.05
CA VAL A 81 -15.28 12.60 3.19
C VAL A 81 -16.67 12.50 2.57
N LYS A 82 -17.12 11.28 2.21
CA LYS A 82 -18.35 11.06 1.42
C LYS A 82 -19.57 10.63 2.22
N SER A 83 -19.41 10.40 3.52
CA SER A 83 -20.51 9.97 4.40
C SER A 83 -20.74 10.97 5.53
N GLU A 84 -21.87 10.81 6.20
CA GLU A 84 -22.30 11.59 7.36
C GLU A 84 -22.77 10.66 8.48
N GLY A 85 -22.93 11.19 9.70
CA GLY A 85 -23.47 10.47 10.85
C GLY A 85 -22.60 9.32 11.34
N ASP A 86 -23.23 8.18 11.63
CA ASP A 86 -22.55 7.01 12.21
C ASP A 86 -21.48 6.43 11.28
N LEU A 87 -21.74 6.37 9.98
CA LEU A 87 -20.80 5.85 9.01
C LEU A 87 -19.51 6.68 8.93
N GLN A 88 -19.63 8.00 8.95
CA GLN A 88 -18.50 8.92 8.99
C GLN A 88 -17.68 8.73 10.27
N THR A 89 -18.35 8.62 11.42
CA THR A 89 -17.69 8.41 12.72
C THR A 89 -16.88 7.11 12.74
N ARG A 90 -17.45 6.02 12.22
CA ARG A 90 -16.77 4.73 12.11
C ARG A 90 -15.60 4.79 11.14
N ALA A 91 -15.74 5.47 10.01
CA ALA A 91 -14.68 5.66 9.03
C ALA A 91 -13.49 6.45 9.62
N LEU A 92 -13.77 7.52 10.38
CA LEU A 92 -12.76 8.30 11.09
C LEU A 92 -12.05 7.48 12.18
N ALA A 93 -12.79 6.66 12.92
CA ALA A 93 -12.21 5.75 13.90
C ALA A 93 -11.26 4.74 13.24
N ALA A 94 -11.67 4.14 12.11
CA ALA A 94 -10.84 3.22 11.33
C ALA A 94 -9.56 3.90 10.81
N ALA A 95 -9.68 5.09 10.19
CA ALA A 95 -8.52 5.86 9.71
C ALA A 95 -7.56 6.20 10.84
N THR A 96 -8.09 6.60 12.00
CA THR A 96 -7.29 6.94 13.20
C THR A 96 -6.56 5.74 13.76
N PHE A 97 -7.20 4.56 13.76
CA PHE A 97 -6.61 3.31 14.23
C PHE A 97 -5.54 2.78 13.27
N VAL A 98 -5.81 2.80 11.96
CA VAL A 98 -4.88 2.27 10.95
C VAL A 98 -3.65 3.16 10.75
N TRP A 99 -3.78 4.47 11.00
CA TRP A 99 -2.69 5.42 10.74
C TRP A 99 -1.36 5.08 11.44
N PRO A 100 -1.32 4.81 12.78
CA PRO A 100 -0.06 4.45 13.44
C PRO A 100 0.50 3.12 12.95
N ILE A 101 -0.35 2.17 12.59
CA ILE A 101 0.05 0.89 11.98
C ILE A 101 0.72 1.17 10.63
N MET A 102 0.14 2.05 9.81
CA MET A 102 0.70 2.44 8.51
C MET A 102 2.08 3.10 8.67
N LEU A 103 2.25 3.97 9.67
CA LEU A 103 3.53 4.60 9.94
C LEU A 103 4.60 3.56 10.34
N ALA A 104 4.25 2.62 11.22
CA ALA A 104 5.15 1.53 11.61
C ALA A 104 5.52 0.64 10.40
N LEU A 105 4.52 0.28 9.59
CA LEU A 105 4.74 -0.52 8.37
C LEU A 105 5.61 0.23 7.35
N LEU A 106 5.46 1.55 7.21
CA LEU A 106 6.33 2.35 6.34
C LEU A 106 7.79 2.24 6.78
N VAL A 107 8.06 2.41 8.07
CA VAL A 107 9.42 2.30 8.62
C VAL A 107 9.98 0.89 8.40
N VAL A 108 9.21 -0.13 8.75
CA VAL A 108 9.62 -1.54 8.59
C VAL A 108 9.88 -1.85 7.12
N PHE A 109 9.01 -1.42 6.21
CA PHE A 109 9.17 -1.68 4.78
C PHE A 109 10.40 -0.97 4.20
N LEU A 110 10.68 0.27 4.60
CA LEU A 110 11.91 0.98 4.20
C LEU A 110 13.17 0.25 4.70
N ILE A 111 13.16 -0.24 5.94
CA ILE A 111 14.27 -1.04 6.48
C ILE A 111 14.45 -2.34 5.69
N LEU A 112 13.37 -3.10 5.47
CA LEU A 112 13.43 -4.34 4.69
C LEU A 112 13.90 -4.07 3.26
N THR A 113 13.47 -2.97 2.63
CA THR A 113 13.94 -2.56 1.30
C THR A 113 15.46 -2.40 1.25
N ALA A 114 16.09 -1.88 2.30
CA ALA A 114 17.54 -1.75 2.38
C ALA A 114 18.28 -3.10 2.44
N PHE A 115 17.64 -4.12 3.04
CA PHE A 115 18.26 -5.46 3.17
C PHE A 115 17.98 -6.36 1.97
N TYR A 116 16.82 -6.24 1.34
CA TYR A 116 16.35 -7.15 0.30
C TYR A 116 16.52 -6.62 -1.12
N THR A 117 16.81 -5.32 -1.30
CA THR A 117 16.84 -4.70 -2.63
C THR A 117 18.05 -3.78 -2.81
N LYS A 118 18.33 -3.43 -4.07
CA LYS A 118 19.32 -2.40 -4.45
C LYS A 118 18.65 -1.05 -4.76
N LEU A 119 17.39 -0.85 -4.32
CA LEU A 119 16.61 0.34 -4.65
C LEU A 119 17.32 1.64 -4.25
N TYR A 120 18.03 1.62 -3.12
CA TYR A 120 18.74 2.79 -2.60
C TYR A 120 19.98 3.20 -3.40
N ASP A 121 20.51 2.34 -4.28
CA ASP A 121 21.69 2.67 -5.09
C ASP A 121 21.40 3.92 -5.95
N ASN A 122 20.22 4.02 -6.55
CA ASN A 122 19.79 5.18 -7.33
C ASN A 122 19.65 6.45 -6.46
N TYR A 123 19.17 6.29 -5.23
CA TYR A 123 19.03 7.39 -4.29
C TYR A 123 20.37 7.92 -3.80
N LEU A 124 21.35 7.04 -3.62
CA LEU A 124 22.72 7.43 -3.27
C LEU A 124 23.45 8.05 -4.44
N ALA A 125 23.20 7.57 -5.67
CA ALA A 125 23.76 8.15 -6.88
C ALA A 125 23.16 9.54 -7.20
N MET A 126 21.87 9.74 -6.87
CA MET A 126 21.14 11.00 -7.11
C MET A 126 20.37 11.42 -5.84
N PRO A 127 21.02 12.12 -4.89
CA PRO A 127 20.41 12.46 -3.60
C PRO A 127 19.11 13.28 -3.69
N ALA A 128 18.90 14.01 -4.78
CA ALA A 128 17.65 14.76 -5.02
C ALA A 128 16.40 13.85 -5.00
N LEU A 129 16.55 12.55 -5.32
CA LEU A 129 15.44 11.60 -5.28
C LEU A 129 14.89 11.37 -3.87
N PHE A 130 15.64 11.65 -2.81
CA PHE A 130 15.15 11.55 -1.44
C PHE A 130 13.94 12.47 -1.16
N ILE A 131 13.66 13.42 -2.04
CA ILE A 131 12.41 14.20 -1.97
C ILE A 131 11.17 13.30 -2.01
N LEU A 132 11.20 12.16 -2.71
CA LEU A 132 10.05 11.25 -2.88
C LEU A 132 9.64 10.56 -1.57
N PRO A 133 10.53 9.86 -0.84
CA PRO A 133 10.17 9.32 0.47
C PRO A 133 9.85 10.42 1.49
N LEU A 134 10.45 11.60 1.39
CA LEU A 134 10.09 12.75 2.23
C LEU A 134 8.68 13.25 1.94
N LEU A 135 8.26 13.32 0.67
CA LEU A 135 6.89 13.65 0.27
C LEU A 135 5.89 12.59 0.77
N ALA A 136 6.26 11.30 0.69
CA ALA A 136 5.44 10.23 1.25
C ALA A 136 5.24 10.41 2.76
N LEU A 137 6.32 10.64 3.49
CA LEU A 137 6.26 10.88 4.94
C LEU A 137 5.44 12.14 5.28
N ALA A 138 5.67 13.23 4.57
CA ALA A 138 4.92 14.48 4.73
C ALA A 138 3.42 14.26 4.45
N GLY A 139 3.07 13.50 3.42
CA GLY A 139 1.69 13.12 3.10
C GLY A 139 1.04 12.31 4.23
N LEU A 140 1.74 11.30 4.75
CA LEU A 140 1.23 10.47 5.85
C LEU A 140 1.04 11.27 7.15
N LEU A 141 2.00 12.11 7.52
CA LEU A 141 1.91 12.98 8.70
C LEU A 141 0.84 14.07 8.50
N GLY A 142 0.79 14.66 7.31
CA GLY A 142 -0.22 15.64 6.92
C GLY A 142 -1.64 15.09 7.01
N ALA A 143 -1.86 13.85 6.55
CA ALA A 143 -3.16 13.18 6.67
C ALA A 143 -3.61 13.11 8.14
N ARG A 144 -2.72 12.72 9.07
CA ARG A 144 -3.04 12.70 10.50
C ARG A 144 -3.36 14.08 11.07
N CYS A 145 -2.55 15.06 10.70
CA CYS A 145 -2.75 16.45 11.14
C CYS A 145 -4.12 16.97 10.69
N MET A 146 -4.44 16.78 9.41
CA MET A 146 -5.72 17.24 8.84
C MET A 146 -6.92 16.51 9.41
N LEU A 147 -6.81 15.20 9.70
CA LEU A 147 -7.86 14.44 10.39
C LEU A 147 -8.14 15.02 11.80
N LYS A 148 -7.09 15.35 12.57
CA LYS A 148 -7.26 15.96 13.90
C LYS A 148 -7.95 17.33 13.86
N HIS A 149 -7.77 18.08 12.77
CA HIS A 149 -8.39 19.40 12.59
C HIS A 149 -9.75 19.34 11.87
N GLY A 150 -10.28 18.14 11.60
CA GLY A 150 -11.56 17.96 10.89
C GLY A 150 -11.55 18.37 9.40
N LYS A 151 -10.36 18.60 8.81
CA LYS A 151 -10.20 19.02 7.41
C LYS A 151 -10.12 17.78 6.50
N LEU A 152 -11.25 17.09 6.32
CA LEU A 152 -11.29 15.77 5.69
C LEU A 152 -10.79 15.73 4.24
N TRP A 153 -11.14 16.75 3.43
CA TRP A 153 -10.64 16.85 2.03
C TRP A 153 -9.13 17.01 1.96
N LEU A 154 -8.55 17.81 2.86
CA LEU A 154 -7.09 17.95 2.94
C LEU A 154 -6.44 16.67 3.45
N ALA A 155 -7.06 15.98 4.40
CA ALA A 155 -6.58 14.68 4.86
C ALA A 155 -6.55 13.65 3.73
N TRP A 156 -7.58 13.64 2.88
CA TRP A 156 -7.63 12.79 1.69
C TRP A 156 -6.52 13.16 0.69
N GLY A 157 -6.35 14.44 0.37
CA GLY A 157 -5.28 14.92 -0.49
C GLY A 157 -3.88 14.56 0.04
N CYS A 158 -3.65 14.69 1.35
CA CYS A 158 -2.41 14.26 2.00
C CYS A 158 -2.19 12.74 1.89
N SER A 159 -3.24 11.93 2.06
CA SER A 159 -3.13 10.47 1.87
C SER A 159 -2.89 10.08 0.41
N ALA A 160 -3.42 10.83 -0.56
CA ALA A 160 -3.08 10.67 -1.98
C ALA A 160 -1.61 11.03 -2.26
N LEU A 161 -1.10 12.12 -1.66
CA LEU A 161 0.31 12.49 -1.75
C LEU A 161 1.24 11.40 -1.18
N PHE A 162 0.83 10.77 -0.07
CA PHE A 162 1.54 9.60 0.48
C PHE A 162 1.64 8.46 -0.53
N ILE A 163 0.52 8.08 -1.17
CA ILE A 163 0.49 7.02 -2.20
C ILE A 163 1.39 7.38 -3.38
N LEU A 164 1.31 8.61 -3.88
CA LEU A 164 2.16 9.09 -4.97
C LEU A 164 3.64 9.02 -4.59
N GLY A 165 4.00 9.51 -3.40
CA GLY A 165 5.38 9.47 -2.90
C GLY A 165 5.94 8.05 -2.81
N VAL A 166 5.16 7.09 -2.28
CA VAL A 166 5.54 5.67 -2.21
C VAL A 166 5.68 5.05 -3.60
N THR A 167 4.74 5.35 -4.50
CA THR A 167 4.76 4.83 -5.87
C THR A 167 6.01 5.31 -6.62
N PHE A 168 6.27 6.61 -6.60
CA PHE A 168 7.45 7.16 -7.25
C PHE A 168 8.76 6.78 -6.56
N PHE A 169 8.74 6.55 -5.23
CA PHE A 169 9.89 5.98 -4.54
C PHE A 169 10.29 4.63 -5.17
N GLY A 170 9.36 3.73 -5.38
CA GLY A 170 9.65 2.44 -6.00
C GLY A 170 10.08 2.57 -7.46
N VAL A 171 9.33 3.35 -8.27
CA VAL A 171 9.60 3.52 -9.71
C VAL A 171 11.00 4.11 -9.95
N MET A 172 11.35 5.18 -9.25
CA MET A 172 12.66 5.83 -9.40
C MET A 172 13.79 4.99 -8.83
N GLY A 173 13.51 4.19 -7.80
CA GLY A 173 14.49 3.24 -7.26
C GLY A 173 14.83 2.11 -8.24
N MET A 174 13.88 1.68 -9.07
CA MET A 174 14.10 0.65 -10.10
C MET A 174 14.73 1.19 -11.39
N PHE A 175 14.68 2.48 -11.65
CA PHE A 175 15.18 3.07 -12.90
C PHE A 175 16.67 2.76 -13.12
N PRO A 176 17.14 2.45 -14.39
CA PRO A 176 16.38 2.46 -15.65
C PRO A 176 15.64 1.14 -15.95
N GLY A 177 15.74 0.11 -15.13
CA GLY A 177 15.07 -1.17 -15.32
C GLY A 177 13.67 -1.17 -14.70
N MET A 178 12.63 -1.50 -15.45
CA MET A 178 11.29 -1.72 -14.88
C MET A 178 11.13 -3.11 -14.27
N ILE A 179 11.91 -4.08 -14.73
CA ILE A 179 11.96 -5.45 -14.21
C ILE A 179 13.43 -5.76 -13.98
N ILE A 180 13.81 -5.97 -12.73
CA ILE A 180 15.16 -6.33 -12.35
C ILE A 180 15.25 -7.86 -12.36
N SER A 181 16.21 -8.42 -13.11
CA SER A 181 16.50 -9.85 -13.02
C SER A 181 17.31 -10.16 -11.76
N SER A 182 16.93 -11.22 -11.06
CA SER A 182 17.69 -11.78 -9.93
C SER A 182 18.62 -12.95 -10.35
N LEU A 183 18.69 -13.27 -11.66
CA LEU A 183 19.60 -14.27 -12.24
C LEU A 183 20.92 -13.63 -12.68
#